data_41062ba3077731d5aa4000abb578484d
#
_entry.id   41062ba3077731d5aa4000abb578484d
#
_cell.length_a   1.000
_cell.length_b   1.000
_cell.length_c   1.000
_cell.angle_alpha   90.00
_cell.angle_beta   90.00
_cell.angle_gamma   90.00
#
_symmetry.space_group_name_H-M   'P 1'
#
loop_
_entity.id
_entity.type
_entity.pdbx_description
1 polymer ?
#
loop_
_entity_poly.entity_id
_entity_poly.type
_entity_poly.pdbx_seq_one_letter_code
_entity_poly.pdbx_strand_id
1 'polypeptide(L)'
;MMRRASSARTLTSMTSHDPVPRNEAGYGGQAGTGGLPGPLRHFADRLDEVRSVDVLDMDQVGRLLVELAADQEFFGALIAQLPSGSPGNRWLIRPERGPRLVLVHRPEGVMGYTHSHHCWVGIAPVRGVETHQRWDAVRHADGRAELRLADERALVHGDAATLVPPRDVHNHGHVPGSGPSPYSLVLLGDDMMLFDREEYDPERSTWRALAAGDPGRDNR
;
A
#
# COMPACT_ATOMS: atom_id res chain seq x y z
N MET A 1 36.91 39.85 7.59
CA MET A 1 35.88 39.31 8.49
C MET A 1 34.57 39.27 7.70
N MET A 2 34.35 38.21 6.97
CA MET A 2 33.18 38.09 6.05
C MET A 2 32.13 37.19 6.77
N ARG A 3 30.96 37.74 7.06
CA ARG A 3 29.80 37.00 7.57
C ARG A 3 29.11 36.29 6.42
N ARG A 4 29.01 34.94 6.49
CA ARG A 4 28.17 34.14 5.59
C ARG A 4 26.72 34.21 6.07
N ALA A 5 25.83 34.70 5.22
CA ALA A 5 24.40 34.63 5.43
C ALA A 5 23.91 33.20 5.14
N SER A 6 23.32 32.58 6.16
CA SER A 6 22.62 31.28 6.04
C SER A 6 21.21 31.55 5.52
N SER A 7 20.92 31.09 4.31
CA SER A 7 19.57 31.14 3.74
C SER A 7 18.81 29.92 4.19
N ALA A 8 17.94 30.10 5.18
CA ALA A 8 16.95 29.10 5.53
C ALA A 8 15.86 29.06 4.44
N ARG A 9 15.78 27.98 3.68
CA ARG A 9 14.64 27.72 2.78
C ARG A 9 13.47 27.23 3.64
N THR A 10 12.44 28.05 3.73
CA THR A 10 11.13 27.67 4.27
C THR A 10 10.48 26.69 3.31
N LEU A 11 10.36 25.43 3.72
CA LEU A 11 9.54 24.43 3.04
C LEU A 11 8.08 24.77 3.29
N THR A 12 7.44 25.35 2.26
CA THR A 12 6.00 25.57 2.26
C THR A 12 5.33 24.22 2.01
N SER A 13 4.70 23.66 3.04
CA SER A 13 3.85 22.47 2.97
C SER A 13 2.63 22.80 2.11
N MET A 14 2.62 22.34 0.87
CA MET A 14 1.42 22.32 0.04
C MET A 14 0.64 21.05 0.34
N THR A 15 -0.28 21.11 1.28
CA THR A 15 -1.32 20.10 1.47
C THR A 15 -2.47 20.37 0.51
N SER A 16 -2.31 19.97 -0.74
CA SER A 16 -3.45 19.85 -1.67
C SER A 16 -4.09 18.49 -1.46
N HIS A 17 -5.20 18.46 -0.74
CA HIS A 17 -6.01 17.26 -0.53
C HIS A 17 -7.16 17.26 -1.52
N ASP A 18 -6.89 16.94 -2.78
CA ASP A 18 -7.95 16.59 -3.71
C ASP A 18 -8.30 15.09 -3.51
N PRO A 19 -9.59 14.73 -3.44
CA PRO A 19 -10.01 13.35 -3.28
C PRO A 19 -9.59 12.52 -4.48
N VAL A 20 -8.87 11.43 -4.24
CA VAL A 20 -8.48 10.47 -5.28
C VAL A 20 -9.74 9.91 -5.95
N PRO A 21 -9.91 10.04 -7.26
CA PRO A 21 -11.08 9.52 -7.95
C PRO A 21 -11.13 8.00 -7.79
N ARG A 22 -12.26 7.51 -7.29
CA ARG A 22 -12.53 6.06 -7.22
C ARG A 22 -12.66 5.52 -8.63
N ASN A 23 -11.63 4.88 -9.14
CA ASN A 23 -11.74 4.10 -10.36
C ASN A 23 -12.30 2.72 -9.98
N GLU A 24 -13.63 2.60 -9.94
CA GLU A 24 -14.36 1.36 -9.58
C GLU A 24 -14.28 0.27 -10.67
N ALA A 25 -13.63 0.53 -11.79
CA ALA A 25 -13.45 -0.42 -12.87
C ALA A 25 -12.35 -1.44 -12.54
N GLY A 26 -12.65 -2.38 -11.64
CA GLY A 26 -11.80 -3.56 -11.37
C GLY A 26 -12.32 -4.79 -12.09
N TYR A 27 -11.44 -5.76 -12.34
CA TYR A 27 -11.85 -7.12 -12.69
C TYR A 27 -12.46 -7.78 -11.45
N GLY A 28 -13.73 -7.62 -11.16
CA GLY A 28 -14.22 -8.23 -9.93
C GLY A 28 -15.62 -7.86 -9.51
N GLY A 29 -16.57 -7.97 -10.41
CA GLY A 29 -17.99 -7.96 -10.07
C GLY A 29 -18.62 -9.36 -10.06
N GLN A 30 -17.85 -10.45 -10.12
CA GLN A 30 -18.38 -11.81 -10.07
C GLN A 30 -17.59 -12.69 -9.12
N ALA A 31 -18.29 -13.38 -8.25
CA ALA A 31 -17.75 -14.42 -7.38
C ALA A 31 -17.18 -15.55 -8.25
N GLY A 32 -15.86 -15.60 -8.39
CA GLY A 32 -15.14 -16.65 -9.08
C GLY A 32 -13.94 -16.14 -9.90
N THR A 33 -12.85 -16.88 -9.91
CA THR A 33 -11.64 -16.60 -10.70
C THR A 33 -11.84 -16.74 -12.22
N GLY A 34 -13.00 -17.22 -12.65
CA GLY A 34 -13.28 -17.58 -14.05
C GLY A 34 -13.22 -16.44 -15.07
N GLY A 35 -13.33 -15.17 -14.64
CA GLY A 35 -13.23 -13.99 -15.49
C GLY A 35 -11.90 -13.25 -15.43
N LEU A 36 -10.93 -13.72 -14.61
CA LEU A 36 -9.64 -13.05 -14.46
C LEU A 36 -8.73 -13.28 -15.68
N PRO A 37 -7.92 -12.27 -16.08
CA PRO A 37 -6.82 -12.48 -17.00
C PRO A 37 -5.88 -13.60 -16.53
N GLY A 38 -5.21 -14.27 -17.49
CA GLY A 38 -4.34 -15.42 -17.23
C GLY A 38 -3.37 -15.23 -16.07
N PRO A 39 -2.55 -14.15 -16.04
CA PRO A 39 -1.61 -13.90 -14.94
C PRO A 39 -2.29 -13.78 -13.57
N LEU A 40 -3.41 -13.07 -13.48
CA LEU A 40 -4.15 -12.89 -12.22
C LEU A 40 -4.82 -14.19 -11.76
N ARG A 41 -5.30 -15.01 -12.70
CA ARG A 41 -5.89 -16.32 -12.38
C ARG A 41 -4.82 -17.25 -11.82
N HIS A 42 -3.69 -17.38 -12.51
CA HIS A 42 -2.58 -18.20 -12.04
C HIS A 42 -2.09 -17.78 -10.65
N PHE A 43 -1.97 -16.47 -10.42
CA PHE A 43 -1.63 -15.96 -9.11
C PHE A 43 -2.67 -16.33 -8.05
N ALA A 44 -3.97 -16.18 -8.33
CA ALA A 44 -5.03 -16.50 -7.39
C ALA A 44 -5.03 -17.99 -7.03
N ASP A 45 -4.89 -18.88 -8.02
CA ASP A 45 -4.82 -20.33 -7.80
C ASP A 45 -3.64 -20.70 -6.90
N ARG A 46 -2.45 -20.12 -7.15
CA ARG A 46 -1.24 -20.32 -6.34
C ARG A 46 -1.38 -19.76 -4.93
N LEU A 47 -2.04 -18.61 -4.78
CA LEU A 47 -2.30 -18.01 -3.48
C LEU A 47 -3.26 -18.89 -2.65
N ASP A 48 -4.25 -19.48 -3.26
CA ASP A 48 -5.17 -20.41 -2.59
C ASP A 48 -4.45 -21.67 -2.12
N GLU A 49 -3.49 -22.21 -2.88
CA GLU A 49 -2.62 -23.30 -2.45
C GLU A 49 -1.82 -22.93 -1.20
N VAL A 50 -1.18 -21.74 -1.19
CA VAL A 50 -0.40 -21.26 -0.02
C VAL A 50 -1.28 -21.04 1.21
N ARG A 51 -2.53 -20.64 1.04
CA ARG A 51 -3.48 -20.41 2.13
C ARG A 51 -4.18 -21.66 2.62
N SER A 52 -4.09 -22.76 1.89
CA SER A 52 -4.70 -24.04 2.29
C SER A 52 -3.96 -24.77 3.40
N VAL A 53 -2.79 -24.28 3.82
CA VAL A 53 -2.00 -24.84 4.92
C VAL A 53 -2.35 -24.18 6.26
N ASP A 54 -2.11 -24.89 7.36
CA ASP A 54 -2.47 -24.45 8.72
C ASP A 54 -1.77 -23.13 9.15
N VAL A 55 -0.59 -22.85 8.59
CA VAL A 55 0.19 -21.65 8.87
C VAL A 55 0.54 -20.95 7.56
N LEU A 56 0.06 -19.72 7.41
CA LEU A 56 0.37 -18.90 6.22
C LEU A 56 1.84 -18.52 6.20
N ASP A 57 2.57 -18.97 5.17
CA ASP A 57 3.96 -18.59 4.92
C ASP A 57 4.02 -17.24 4.17
N MET A 58 4.31 -16.17 4.90
CA MET A 58 4.37 -14.82 4.35
C MET A 58 5.57 -14.62 3.41
N ASP A 59 6.64 -15.38 3.53
CA ASP A 59 7.74 -15.34 2.56
C ASP A 59 7.28 -15.93 1.23
N GLN A 60 6.45 -16.95 1.27
CA GLN A 60 5.85 -17.53 0.07
C GLN A 60 4.86 -16.57 -0.60
N VAL A 61 4.05 -15.86 0.18
CA VAL A 61 3.19 -14.78 -0.32
C VAL A 61 4.01 -13.68 -1.00
N GLY A 62 5.12 -13.25 -0.38
CA GLY A 62 6.03 -12.26 -0.96
C GLY A 62 6.61 -12.74 -2.30
N ARG A 63 7.07 -13.98 -2.39
CA ARG A 63 7.57 -14.58 -3.64
C ARG A 63 6.51 -14.62 -4.75
N LEU A 64 5.28 -14.99 -4.43
CA LEU A 64 4.17 -14.97 -5.40
C LEU A 64 3.87 -13.58 -5.93
N LEU A 65 3.92 -12.56 -5.07
CA LEU A 65 3.75 -11.16 -5.51
C LEU A 65 4.87 -10.70 -6.43
N VAL A 66 6.13 -11.04 -6.12
CA VAL A 66 7.28 -10.73 -6.98
C VAL A 66 7.16 -11.45 -8.32
N GLU A 67 6.77 -12.72 -8.34
CA GLU A 67 6.54 -13.49 -9.56
C GLU A 67 5.45 -12.85 -10.42
N LEU A 68 4.33 -12.44 -9.83
CA LEU A 68 3.27 -11.73 -10.54
C LEU A 68 3.74 -10.37 -11.07
N ALA A 69 4.46 -9.58 -10.23
CA ALA A 69 4.97 -8.26 -10.61
C ALA A 69 5.99 -8.31 -11.76
N ALA A 70 6.61 -9.46 -12.01
CA ALA A 70 7.56 -9.68 -13.09
C ALA A 70 6.92 -9.70 -14.49
N ASP A 71 5.59 -9.86 -14.60
CA ASP A 71 4.87 -9.80 -15.90
C ASP A 71 4.76 -8.34 -16.38
N GLN A 72 5.88 -7.83 -16.92
CA GLN A 72 5.99 -6.44 -17.38
C GLN A 72 5.12 -6.13 -18.60
N GLU A 73 4.77 -7.13 -19.43
CA GLU A 73 3.87 -6.95 -20.57
C GLU A 73 2.45 -6.69 -20.06
N PHE A 74 1.95 -7.54 -19.18
CA PHE A 74 0.63 -7.40 -18.58
C PHE A 74 0.50 -6.08 -17.81
N PHE A 75 1.43 -5.78 -16.91
CA PHE A 75 1.35 -4.54 -16.11
C PHE A 75 1.67 -3.29 -16.93
N GLY A 76 2.54 -3.37 -17.92
CA GLY A 76 2.80 -2.26 -18.84
C GLY A 76 1.54 -1.81 -19.58
N ALA A 77 0.77 -2.78 -20.12
CA ALA A 77 -0.51 -2.51 -20.75
C ALA A 77 -1.56 -1.94 -19.78
N LEU A 78 -1.54 -2.42 -18.53
CA LEU A 78 -2.47 -1.96 -17.49
C LEU A 78 -2.15 -0.53 -17.05
N ILE A 79 -0.89 -0.24 -16.78
CA ILE A 79 -0.40 1.08 -16.34
C ILE A 79 -0.65 2.15 -17.42
N ALA A 80 -0.47 1.79 -18.71
CA ALA A 80 -0.73 2.71 -19.82
C ALA A 80 -2.19 3.18 -19.90
N GLN A 81 -3.13 2.48 -19.26
CA GLN A 81 -4.55 2.84 -19.19
C GLN A 81 -4.88 3.72 -17.97
N LEU A 82 -3.95 3.92 -17.04
CA LEU A 82 -4.18 4.73 -15.85
C LEU A 82 -3.93 6.21 -16.15
N PRO A 83 -4.68 7.14 -15.50
CA PRO A 83 -4.41 8.56 -15.62
C PRO A 83 -2.98 8.87 -15.17
N SER A 84 -2.25 9.64 -15.98
CA SER A 84 -0.89 10.04 -15.63
C SER A 84 -0.89 11.06 -14.50
N GLY A 85 0.06 10.93 -13.58
CA GLY A 85 0.38 11.98 -12.59
C GLY A 85 -0.58 12.11 -11.41
N SER A 86 -1.62 11.30 -11.33
CA SER A 86 -2.56 11.29 -10.19
C SER A 86 -2.34 10.06 -9.31
N PRO A 87 -2.49 10.19 -7.98
CA PRO A 87 -2.62 9.01 -7.12
C PRO A 87 -3.78 8.13 -7.62
N GLY A 88 -3.61 6.82 -7.59
CA GLY A 88 -4.66 5.95 -8.08
C GLY A 88 -4.55 4.53 -7.54
N ASN A 89 -5.71 3.93 -7.34
CA ASN A 89 -5.83 2.53 -6.97
C ASN A 89 -6.70 1.83 -8.02
N ARG A 90 -6.22 0.71 -8.55
CA ARG A 90 -7.00 -0.14 -9.43
C ARG A 90 -7.11 -1.54 -8.85
N TRP A 91 -8.31 -1.93 -8.49
CA TRP A 91 -8.58 -3.28 -8.03
C TRP A 91 -8.35 -4.29 -9.17
N LEU A 92 -7.54 -5.30 -8.89
CA LEU A 92 -7.25 -6.40 -9.82
C LEU A 92 -8.02 -7.66 -9.44
N ILE A 93 -8.09 -7.95 -8.14
CA ILE A 93 -8.87 -9.05 -7.56
C ILE A 93 -9.64 -8.45 -6.37
N ARG A 94 -10.98 -8.57 -6.39
CA ARG A 94 -11.83 -8.02 -5.33
C ARG A 94 -13.04 -8.93 -5.10
N PRO A 95 -12.85 -10.08 -4.43
CA PRO A 95 -13.96 -10.94 -4.03
C PRO A 95 -14.76 -10.30 -2.89
N GLU A 96 -15.93 -10.83 -2.58
CA GLU A 96 -16.71 -10.41 -1.41
C GLU A 96 -15.99 -10.71 -0.10
N ARG A 97 -15.26 -11.83 -0.06
CA ARG A 97 -14.47 -12.27 1.10
C ARG A 97 -13.13 -12.81 0.64
N GLY A 98 -12.15 -12.71 1.53
CA GLY A 98 -10.80 -13.22 1.30
C GLY A 98 -9.89 -12.21 0.63
N PRO A 99 -8.73 -12.65 0.13
CA PRO A 99 -7.66 -11.78 -0.32
C PRO A 99 -8.06 -10.88 -1.47
N ARG A 100 -7.59 -9.65 -1.40
CA ARG A 100 -7.81 -8.61 -2.40
C ARG A 100 -6.50 -8.10 -2.92
N LEU A 101 -6.40 -7.94 -4.21
CA LEU A 101 -5.22 -7.39 -4.89
C LEU A 101 -5.56 -6.07 -5.55
N VAL A 102 -4.74 -5.06 -5.27
CA VAL A 102 -4.86 -3.73 -5.86
C VAL A 102 -3.53 -3.28 -6.44
N LEU A 103 -3.56 -2.66 -7.61
CA LEU A 103 -2.44 -1.91 -8.17
C LEU A 103 -2.55 -0.46 -7.69
N VAL A 104 -1.53 0.00 -6.98
CA VAL A 104 -1.46 1.33 -6.37
C VAL A 104 -0.41 2.16 -7.08
N HIS A 105 -0.74 3.41 -7.42
CA HIS A 105 0.21 4.40 -7.90
C HIS A 105 0.36 5.52 -6.87
N ARG A 106 1.61 5.82 -6.51
CA ARG A 106 1.96 6.96 -5.66
C ARG A 106 2.82 7.94 -6.47
N PRO A 107 2.28 9.13 -6.80
CA PRO A 107 3.05 10.17 -7.49
C PRO A 107 4.26 10.63 -6.67
N GLU A 108 5.16 11.37 -7.33
CA GLU A 108 6.34 11.92 -6.68
C GLU A 108 5.98 12.74 -5.44
N GLY A 109 6.64 12.43 -4.31
CA GLY A 109 6.45 13.10 -3.04
C GLY A 109 5.19 12.71 -2.28
N VAL A 110 4.42 11.74 -2.76
CA VAL A 110 3.20 11.28 -2.08
C VAL A 110 3.48 10.03 -1.26
N MET A 111 3.48 10.19 0.06
CA MET A 111 3.45 9.09 1.01
C MET A 111 2.01 8.81 1.45
N GLY A 112 1.64 7.54 1.56
CA GLY A 112 0.40 7.13 2.19
C GLY A 112 0.36 7.48 3.68
N TYR A 113 -0.81 7.56 4.27
CA TYR A 113 -0.92 7.73 5.71
C TYR A 113 -0.46 6.49 6.47
N THR A 114 -0.03 6.66 7.71
CA THR A 114 0.38 5.54 8.57
C THR A 114 -0.87 4.89 9.17
N HIS A 115 -1.02 3.58 8.98
CA HIS A 115 -2.23 2.85 9.37
C HIS A 115 -1.97 1.37 9.67
N SER A 116 -2.95 0.72 10.28
CA SER A 116 -3.04 -0.73 10.45
C SER A 116 -4.07 -1.32 9.49
N HIS A 117 -3.99 -2.62 9.23
CA HIS A 117 -4.94 -3.36 8.38
C HIS A 117 -5.78 -4.38 9.15
N HIS A 118 -5.28 -4.87 10.28
CA HIS A 118 -5.84 -5.99 11.03
C HIS A 118 -5.96 -7.30 10.22
N CYS A 119 -5.36 -7.34 9.05
CA CYS A 119 -5.10 -8.53 8.25
C CYS A 119 -3.65 -8.51 7.76
N TRP A 120 -3.15 -9.64 7.27
CA TRP A 120 -1.83 -9.67 6.67
C TRP A 120 -1.81 -8.89 5.34
N VAL A 121 -0.65 -8.33 5.01
CA VAL A 121 -0.43 -7.51 3.81
C VAL A 121 0.84 -7.94 3.13
N GLY A 122 0.82 -7.96 1.79
CA GLY A 122 1.99 -8.08 0.94
C GLY A 122 2.07 -6.89 -0.01
N ILE A 123 3.27 -6.38 -0.23
CA ILE A 123 3.53 -5.24 -1.12
C ILE A 123 4.71 -5.61 -2.03
N ALA A 124 4.56 -5.42 -3.34
CA ALA A 124 5.65 -5.62 -4.30
C ALA A 124 5.58 -4.59 -5.43
N PRO A 125 6.65 -3.81 -5.68
CA PRO A 125 6.70 -2.89 -6.80
C PRO A 125 6.71 -3.60 -8.14
N VAL A 126 5.82 -3.17 -9.04
CA VAL A 126 5.86 -3.53 -10.47
C VAL A 126 6.87 -2.65 -11.20
N ARG A 127 6.89 -1.36 -10.85
CA ARG A 127 7.77 -0.35 -11.44
C ARG A 127 8.04 0.76 -10.43
N GLY A 128 9.19 1.42 -10.59
CA GLY A 128 9.58 2.56 -9.77
C GLY A 128 10.22 2.15 -8.45
N VAL A 129 10.35 3.11 -7.55
CA VAL A 129 10.94 2.93 -6.22
C VAL A 129 9.91 3.30 -5.17
N GLU A 130 9.54 2.34 -4.35
CA GLU A 130 8.62 2.56 -3.24
C GLU A 130 9.36 2.65 -1.92
N THR A 131 9.15 3.72 -1.19
CA THR A 131 9.58 3.80 0.22
C THR A 131 8.53 3.14 1.07
N HIS A 132 8.94 2.14 1.83
CA HIS A 132 8.09 1.43 2.78
C HIS A 132 8.63 1.64 4.19
N GLN A 133 7.76 2.12 5.09
CA GLN A 133 8.07 2.37 6.50
C GLN A 133 7.17 1.50 7.38
N ARG A 134 7.76 0.79 8.33
CA ARG A 134 7.05 0.04 9.38
C ARG A 134 7.28 0.71 10.73
N TRP A 135 6.21 0.80 11.51
CA TRP A 135 6.20 1.49 12.79
C TRP A 135 5.84 0.56 13.92
N ASP A 136 6.52 0.70 15.05
CA ASP A 136 6.03 0.20 16.33
C ASP A 136 5.14 1.28 16.94
N ALA A 137 3.92 0.94 17.34
CA ALA A 137 2.93 1.88 17.84
C ALA A 137 2.39 1.44 19.21
N VAL A 138 2.37 2.37 20.17
CA VAL A 138 1.67 2.21 21.45
C VAL A 138 0.59 3.29 21.53
N ARG A 139 -0.65 2.86 21.71
CA ARG A 139 -1.83 3.74 21.75
C ARG A 139 -2.21 4.08 23.19
N HIS A 140 -2.58 5.33 23.43
CA HIS A 140 -3.14 5.81 24.69
C HIS A 140 -4.62 6.16 24.51
N ALA A 141 -5.41 6.00 25.57
CA ALA A 141 -6.85 6.23 25.55
C ALA A 141 -7.25 7.69 25.26
N ASP A 142 -6.33 8.63 25.47
CA ASP A 142 -6.52 10.06 25.20
C ASP A 142 -6.25 10.47 23.72
N GLY A 143 -6.04 9.50 22.83
CA GLY A 143 -5.77 9.74 21.40
C GLY A 143 -4.31 10.01 21.08
N ARG A 144 -3.40 9.98 22.06
CA ARG A 144 -1.95 10.02 21.82
C ARG A 144 -1.44 8.66 21.37
N ALA A 145 -0.38 8.67 20.56
CA ALA A 145 0.36 7.47 20.18
C ALA A 145 1.87 7.70 20.38
N GLU A 146 2.55 6.71 20.91
CA GLU A 146 4.01 6.63 20.81
C GLU A 146 4.34 5.83 19.55
N LEU A 147 4.99 6.49 18.60
CA LEU A 147 5.35 5.91 17.31
C LEU A 147 6.87 5.89 17.17
N ARG A 148 7.40 4.73 16.86
CA ARG A 148 8.82 4.55 16.60
C ARG A 148 8.98 3.91 15.21
N LEU A 149 9.69 4.60 14.32
CA LEU A 149 10.08 4.00 13.04
C LEU A 149 10.94 2.75 13.32
N ALA A 150 10.43 1.60 12.96
CA ALA A 150 11.06 0.33 13.25
C ALA A 150 11.86 -0.21 12.06
N ASP A 151 11.43 0.13 10.83
CA ASP A 151 12.10 -0.24 9.59
C ASP A 151 11.74 0.76 8.49
N GLU A 152 12.71 1.12 7.64
CA GLU A 152 12.50 1.89 6.43
C GLU A 152 13.35 1.30 5.31
N ARG A 153 12.74 1.03 4.18
CA ARG A 153 13.42 0.49 3.01
C ARG A 153 12.87 1.06 1.72
N ALA A 154 13.77 1.20 0.75
CA ALA A 154 13.38 1.35 -0.64
C ALA A 154 13.12 -0.04 -1.22
N LEU A 155 11.92 -0.27 -1.72
CA LEU A 155 11.54 -1.46 -2.48
C LEU A 155 11.62 -1.12 -3.96
N VAL A 156 12.23 -1.99 -4.72
CA VAL A 156 12.31 -1.92 -6.18
C VAL A 156 11.68 -3.16 -6.81
N HIS A 157 11.55 -3.17 -8.13
CA HIS A 157 11.11 -4.38 -8.82
C HIS A 157 11.97 -5.60 -8.43
N GLY A 158 11.32 -6.68 -8.03
CA GLY A 158 11.95 -7.89 -7.49
C GLY A 158 11.96 -7.97 -5.96
N ASP A 159 11.63 -6.89 -5.26
CA ASP A 159 11.47 -6.87 -3.80
C ASP A 159 10.02 -7.09 -3.39
N ALA A 160 9.83 -7.55 -2.16
CA ALA A 160 8.55 -7.55 -1.47
C ALA A 160 8.69 -7.18 0.00
N ALA A 161 7.64 -6.57 0.55
CA ALA A 161 7.43 -6.41 1.98
C ALA A 161 6.17 -7.17 2.39
N THR A 162 6.24 -7.86 3.52
CA THR A 162 5.10 -8.56 4.09
C THR A 162 4.90 -8.17 5.55
N LEU A 163 3.65 -8.04 5.96
CA LEU A 163 3.25 -7.60 7.28
C LEU A 163 2.18 -8.51 7.85
N VAL A 164 2.25 -8.75 9.15
CA VAL A 164 1.26 -9.56 9.88
C VAL A 164 0.89 -8.84 11.17
N PRO A 165 -0.40 -8.72 11.51
CA PRO A 165 -0.82 -8.17 12.80
C PRO A 165 -0.18 -8.92 13.98
N PRO A 166 0.15 -8.23 15.05
CA PRO A 166 -0.06 -6.81 15.33
C PRO A 166 1.09 -5.89 14.85
N ARG A 167 1.96 -6.35 13.97
CA ARG A 167 3.11 -5.60 13.43
C ARG A 167 2.84 -5.09 12.02
N ASP A 168 1.60 -4.68 11.77
CA ASP A 168 1.11 -4.25 10.46
C ASP A 168 0.95 -2.72 10.33
N VAL A 169 1.38 -1.96 11.35
CA VAL A 169 1.38 -0.48 11.27
C VAL A 169 2.46 -0.02 10.31
N HIS A 170 2.04 0.56 9.20
CA HIS A 170 2.96 1.01 8.16
C HIS A 170 2.42 2.19 7.36
N ASN A 171 3.27 2.74 6.54
CA ASN A 171 2.94 3.55 5.37
C ASN A 171 3.88 3.23 4.23
N HIS A 172 3.46 3.57 3.03
CA HIS A 172 4.25 3.37 1.83
C HIS A 172 3.94 4.45 0.79
N GLY A 173 4.89 4.69 -0.11
CA GLY A 173 4.72 5.71 -1.15
C GLY A 173 6.04 6.13 -1.77
N HIS A 174 6.12 7.39 -2.20
CA HIS A 174 7.26 7.93 -2.90
C HIS A 174 7.90 9.10 -2.15
N VAL A 175 9.20 9.00 -1.88
CA VAL A 175 10.01 10.09 -1.34
C VAL A 175 10.69 10.84 -2.50
N PRO A 176 10.64 12.19 -2.55
CA PRO A 176 11.30 12.95 -3.61
C PRO A 176 12.79 12.60 -3.74
N GLY A 177 13.22 12.34 -4.96
CA GLY A 177 14.61 11.98 -5.27
C GLY A 177 14.98 10.51 -5.03
N SER A 178 14.06 9.66 -4.58
CA SER A 178 14.32 8.22 -4.41
C SER A 178 14.34 7.44 -5.74
N GLY A 179 13.85 8.02 -6.83
CA GLY A 179 13.77 7.38 -8.15
C GLY A 179 12.42 7.65 -8.83
N PRO A 180 12.04 6.86 -9.84
CA PRO A 180 10.73 6.98 -10.47
C PRO A 180 9.59 6.61 -9.54
N SER A 181 8.46 7.30 -9.66
CA SER A 181 7.22 7.04 -8.90
C SER A 181 6.77 5.58 -9.01
N PRO A 182 6.39 4.92 -7.91
CA PRO A 182 6.05 3.52 -7.91
C PRO A 182 4.64 3.22 -8.42
N TYR A 183 4.55 2.07 -9.08
CA TYR A 183 3.33 1.29 -9.24
C TYR A 183 3.54 -0.01 -8.49
N SER A 184 2.78 -0.26 -7.45
CA SER A 184 2.98 -1.41 -6.57
C SER A 184 1.73 -2.25 -6.46
N LEU A 185 1.92 -3.56 -6.38
CA LEU A 185 0.88 -4.50 -5.97
C LEU A 185 0.75 -4.44 -4.45
N VAL A 186 -0.46 -4.28 -3.97
CA VAL A 186 -0.81 -4.42 -2.56
C VAL A 186 -1.82 -5.55 -2.44
N LEU A 187 -1.43 -6.61 -1.77
CA LEU A 187 -2.27 -7.77 -1.48
C LEU A 187 -2.71 -7.70 -0.02
N LEU A 188 -4.00 -7.65 0.19
CA LEU A 188 -4.64 -7.64 1.50
C LEU A 188 -5.20 -9.04 1.80
N GLY A 189 -5.01 -9.54 3.00
CA GLY A 189 -5.50 -10.86 3.41
C GLY A 189 -7.01 -10.97 3.50
N ASP A 190 -7.68 -9.84 3.67
CA ASP A 190 -9.14 -9.72 3.63
C ASP A 190 -9.53 -8.28 3.28
N ASP A 191 -10.81 -7.98 3.24
CA ASP A 191 -11.31 -6.63 3.08
C ASP A 191 -11.05 -5.81 4.36
N MET A 192 -10.03 -4.97 4.30
CA MET A 192 -9.71 -4.06 5.41
C MET A 192 -10.89 -3.17 5.83
N MET A 193 -11.89 -2.99 4.96
CA MET A 193 -13.09 -2.19 5.26
C MET A 193 -14.08 -2.94 6.15
N LEU A 194 -13.88 -4.24 6.38
CA LEU A 194 -14.70 -5.04 7.31
C LEU A 194 -14.26 -4.93 8.77
N PHE A 195 -13.10 -4.33 9.02
CA PHE A 195 -12.50 -4.25 10.35
C PHE A 195 -12.40 -2.81 10.82
N ASP A 196 -12.53 -2.62 12.13
CA ASP A 196 -12.06 -1.39 12.77
C ASP A 196 -10.53 -1.36 12.68
N ARG A 197 -9.96 -0.22 12.29
CA ARG A 197 -8.53 -0.03 12.04
C ARG A 197 -8.04 1.21 12.76
N GLU A 198 -6.75 1.41 12.74
CA GLU A 198 -6.15 2.64 13.24
C GLU A 198 -5.46 3.42 12.14
N GLU A 199 -5.61 4.72 12.22
CA GLU A 199 -4.82 5.72 11.50
C GLU A 199 -3.97 6.48 12.49
N TYR A 200 -2.71 6.69 12.12
CA TYR A 200 -1.71 7.35 12.96
C TYR A 200 -1.18 8.60 12.27
N ASP A 201 -0.81 9.58 13.08
CA ASP A 201 -0.12 10.79 12.66
C ASP A 201 1.23 10.85 13.38
N PRO A 202 2.33 10.41 12.73
CA PRO A 202 3.65 10.41 13.35
C PRO A 202 4.17 11.80 13.72
N GLU A 203 3.78 12.84 12.97
CA GLU A 203 4.22 14.21 13.25
C GLU A 203 3.56 14.78 14.51
N ARG A 204 2.30 14.43 14.75
CA ARG A 204 1.52 14.89 15.91
C ARG A 204 1.53 13.91 17.07
N SER A 205 2.10 12.72 16.87
CA SER A 205 2.07 11.62 17.86
C SER A 205 0.64 11.30 18.31
N THR A 206 -0.28 11.20 17.35
CA THR A 206 -1.69 10.90 17.63
C THR A 206 -2.18 9.71 16.81
N TRP A 207 -3.29 9.13 17.26
CA TRP A 207 -4.00 8.10 16.53
C TRP A 207 -5.51 8.33 16.59
N ARG A 208 -6.22 7.74 15.67
CA ARG A 208 -7.68 7.63 15.70
C ARG A 208 -8.14 6.26 15.22
N ALA A 209 -9.27 5.82 15.75
CA ALA A 209 -9.95 4.67 15.20
C ALA A 209 -10.61 5.04 13.86
N LEU A 210 -10.55 4.10 12.92
CA LEU A 210 -11.32 4.08 11.69
C LEU A 210 -12.35 2.97 11.83
N ALA A 211 -13.62 3.31 11.95
CA ALA A 211 -14.67 2.31 11.97
C ALA A 211 -14.69 1.49 10.67
N ALA A 212 -15.24 0.29 10.72
CA ALA A 212 -15.50 -0.52 9.54
C ALA A 212 -16.26 0.33 8.49
N GLY A 213 -15.79 0.34 7.25
CA GLY A 213 -16.31 1.17 6.18
C GLY A 213 -15.71 2.57 6.06
N ASP A 214 -14.94 3.07 7.02
CA ASP A 214 -14.24 4.38 6.89
C ASP A 214 -12.99 4.21 5.99
N PRO A 215 -12.91 4.90 4.86
CA PRO A 215 -11.78 4.79 3.94
C PRO A 215 -10.46 5.40 4.48
N GLY A 216 -10.48 6.17 5.58
CA GLY A 216 -9.32 6.91 6.03
C GLY A 216 -9.04 8.18 5.22
N ARG A 217 -7.86 8.80 5.43
CA ARG A 217 -7.51 10.10 4.78
C ARG A 217 -7.22 9.98 3.29
N ASP A 218 -6.62 8.90 2.84
CA ASP A 218 -6.20 8.71 1.44
C ASP A 218 -7.36 8.57 0.44
N ASN A 219 -8.57 8.38 0.93
CA ASN A 219 -9.76 8.14 0.11
C ASN A 219 -10.85 9.23 0.27
N ARG A 220 -10.50 10.39 0.83
CA ARG A 220 -11.42 11.53 0.98
C ARG A 220 -11.15 12.61 -0.03
#